data_e1a5e66dc740ee588683d534f6f69798
#
_entry.id   e1a5e66dc740ee588683d534f6f69798
#
_cell.length_a   1.000
_cell.length_b   1.000
_cell.length_c   1.000
_cell.angle_alpha   90.00
_cell.angle_beta   90.00
_cell.angle_gamma   90.00
#
_symmetry.space_group_name_H-M   'P 1'
#
loop_
_entity.id
_entity.type
_entity.pdbx_description
1 polymer ?
#
loop_
_entity_poly.entity_id
_entity_poly.type
_entity_poly.pdbx_seq_one_letter_code
_entity_poly.pdbx_strand_id
1 'polypeptide(L)'
;MNTQPFLGRLDPELVSRLVGNRRGLFTSAAISLGLFASAPLVLAAASSEVFGAALPKQIVDTLNFALTLEHIEDAFYRTALEKNFIPKEHQEVFTNIGLHEAQHVKFLSGALGSAAVKRPQADFTAGGKYSDVFTNFDTFLTLAQTFEDLGVAAYKGQAGNLMENGDILTAALQIHSVEARHAAIVRRIGGKKAWDSAFDEPKTKEDVLAAAKPFLKA
;
A
#
# COMPACT_ATOMS: atom_id res chain seq x y z
N MET A 1 -24.77 35.05 5.90
CA MET A 1 -23.66 34.19 6.32
C MET A 1 -22.74 34.00 5.10
N ASN A 2 -21.55 34.54 5.20
CA ASN A 2 -20.61 34.63 4.06
C ASN A 2 -19.79 33.34 3.95
N THR A 3 -20.16 32.44 3.05
CA THR A 3 -19.49 31.18 2.79
C THR A 3 -18.35 31.39 1.79
N GLN A 4 -17.28 32.04 2.19
CA GLN A 4 -16.03 32.03 1.40
C GLN A 4 -15.36 30.65 1.55
N PRO A 5 -14.92 30.04 0.44
CA PRO A 5 -14.28 28.74 0.50
C PRO A 5 -12.95 28.81 1.26
N PHE A 6 -12.62 27.73 1.97
CA PHE A 6 -11.46 27.60 2.87
C PHE A 6 -10.12 28.04 2.25
N LEU A 7 -9.96 27.86 0.93
CA LEU A 7 -8.76 28.28 0.19
C LEU A 7 -8.57 29.81 0.06
N GLY A 8 -9.61 30.62 0.31
CA GLY A 8 -9.51 32.08 0.31
C GLY A 8 -8.85 32.67 1.57
N ARG A 9 -8.46 31.84 2.56
CA ARG A 9 -7.79 32.27 3.80
C ARG A 9 -6.30 31.95 3.84
N LEU A 10 -5.73 31.32 2.80
CA LEU A 10 -4.32 31.03 2.74
C LEU A 10 -3.57 32.24 2.18
N ASP A 11 -2.41 32.52 2.79
CA ASP A 11 -1.49 33.56 2.35
C ASP A 11 -1.19 33.39 0.85
N PRO A 12 -1.42 34.40 0.00
CA PRO A 12 -1.17 34.31 -1.44
C PRO A 12 0.28 33.97 -1.78
N GLU A 13 1.25 34.33 -0.94
CA GLU A 13 2.66 34.02 -1.12
C GLU A 13 2.95 32.54 -0.82
N LEU A 14 2.28 31.96 0.18
CA LEU A 14 2.34 30.54 0.49
C LEU A 14 1.72 29.70 -0.65
N VAL A 15 0.57 30.15 -1.17
CA VAL A 15 -0.08 29.50 -2.32
C VAL A 15 0.81 29.59 -3.57
N SER A 16 1.46 30.73 -3.80
CA SER A 16 2.39 30.93 -4.94
C SER A 16 3.61 30.01 -4.84
N ARG A 17 4.17 29.81 -3.63
CA ARG A 17 5.30 28.89 -3.39
C ARG A 17 4.91 27.42 -3.57
N LEU A 18 3.70 27.05 -3.14
CA LEU A 18 3.17 25.69 -3.32
C LEU A 18 2.81 25.38 -4.79
N VAL A 19 2.36 26.37 -5.55
CA VAL A 19 1.98 26.24 -6.96
C VAL A 19 3.20 26.44 -7.88
N GLY A 20 4.13 27.32 -7.52
CA GLY A 20 5.31 27.66 -8.32
C GLY A 20 6.28 26.48 -8.53
N ASN A 21 6.44 25.61 -7.53
CA ASN A 21 7.31 24.43 -7.64
C ASN A 21 6.69 23.27 -8.45
N ARG A 22 5.40 23.34 -8.77
CA ARG A 22 4.70 22.30 -9.55
C ARG A 22 4.70 22.54 -11.06
N ARG A 23 5.07 23.73 -11.54
CA ARG A 23 5.06 24.05 -12.98
C ARG A 23 6.19 23.36 -13.77
N GLY A 24 7.27 22.94 -13.12
CA GLY A 24 8.33 22.16 -13.76
C GLY A 24 7.97 20.70 -14.02
N LEU A 25 6.97 20.15 -13.32
CA LEU A 25 6.60 18.73 -13.40
C LEU A 25 5.50 18.43 -14.46
N PHE A 26 4.84 19.46 -15.00
CA PHE A 26 3.66 19.28 -15.86
C PHE A 26 3.83 19.73 -17.33
N THR A 27 5.01 20.12 -17.79
CA THR A 27 5.20 20.66 -19.13
C THR A 27 5.55 19.63 -20.21
N SER A 28 5.48 18.34 -19.96
CA SER A 28 5.79 17.32 -20.98
C SER A 28 4.79 16.16 -21.11
N ALA A 29 3.53 16.35 -20.75
CA ALA A 29 2.49 15.39 -21.11
C ALA A 29 1.30 16.11 -21.75
N ALA A 30 1.17 15.97 -23.06
CA ALA A 30 0.07 16.50 -23.86
C ALA A 30 -1.28 16.01 -23.30
N ILE A 31 -2.14 16.97 -22.98
CA ILE A 31 -3.53 16.76 -22.63
C ILE A 31 -4.28 16.40 -23.91
N SER A 32 -4.64 15.17 -24.11
CA SER A 32 -5.76 14.78 -24.94
C SER A 32 -6.39 13.48 -24.44
N LEU A 33 -7.70 13.58 -24.25
CA LEU A 33 -8.68 12.56 -23.87
C LEU A 33 -8.85 12.31 -22.37
N GLY A 34 -10.03 12.75 -21.90
CA GLY A 34 -10.59 12.55 -20.59
C GLY A 34 -10.74 11.08 -20.22
N LEU A 35 -9.72 10.57 -19.55
CA LEU A 35 -9.76 9.38 -18.74
C LEU A 35 -9.07 9.77 -17.43
N PHE A 36 -9.73 9.55 -16.33
CA PHE A 36 -9.16 9.66 -15.01
C PHE A 36 -7.97 8.68 -14.91
N ALA A 37 -6.80 9.10 -15.38
CA ALA A 37 -5.56 8.40 -15.10
C ALA A 37 -5.33 8.57 -13.60
N SER A 38 -5.60 7.50 -12.86
CA SER A 38 -5.36 7.43 -11.43
C SER A 38 -3.90 7.77 -11.13
N ALA A 39 -3.64 8.51 -10.05
CA ALA A 39 -2.32 8.94 -9.59
C ALA A 39 -1.19 7.88 -9.64
N PRO A 40 -1.46 6.56 -9.55
CA PRO A 40 -0.47 5.49 -9.69
C PRO A 40 0.27 5.45 -11.04
N LEU A 41 -0.37 5.85 -12.14
CA LEU A 41 0.27 5.84 -13.47
C LEU A 41 1.31 6.95 -13.64
N VAL A 42 1.08 8.11 -13.02
CA VAL A 42 2.04 9.22 -13.02
C VAL A 42 3.25 8.88 -12.15
N LEU A 43 3.02 8.20 -11.01
CA LEU A 43 4.09 7.78 -10.10
C LEU A 43 4.93 6.63 -10.70
N ALA A 44 4.31 5.68 -11.40
CA ALA A 44 5.01 4.59 -12.08
C ALA A 44 5.83 5.07 -13.31
N ALA A 45 5.37 6.10 -14.01
CA ALA A 45 6.14 6.73 -15.10
C ALA A 45 7.31 7.56 -14.57
N ALA A 46 7.13 8.22 -13.42
CA ALA A 46 8.21 8.95 -12.74
C ALA A 46 9.25 8.01 -12.11
N SER A 47 8.88 6.79 -11.72
CA SER A 47 9.78 5.86 -11.03
C SER A 47 10.95 5.40 -11.89
N SER A 48 10.79 5.23 -13.20
CA SER A 48 11.88 4.80 -14.08
C SER A 48 12.92 5.89 -14.39
N GLU A 49 12.55 7.17 -14.26
CA GLU A 49 13.47 8.30 -14.46
C GLU A 49 14.07 8.83 -13.13
N VAL A 50 13.32 8.73 -12.04
CA VAL A 50 13.72 9.24 -10.71
C VAL A 50 14.67 8.30 -9.99
N PHE A 51 14.58 6.99 -10.21
CA PHE A 51 15.42 5.98 -9.52
C PHE A 51 16.58 5.46 -10.38
N GLY A 52 16.96 6.15 -11.45
CA GLY A 52 18.08 5.79 -12.33
C GLY A 52 19.47 5.81 -11.70
N ALA A 53 19.62 6.37 -10.49
CA ALA A 53 20.80 6.20 -9.67
C ALA A 53 20.66 4.96 -8.78
N ALA A 54 21.76 4.22 -8.55
CA ALA A 54 21.74 3.07 -7.64
C ALA A 54 21.29 3.52 -6.23
N LEU A 55 20.16 2.99 -5.78
CA LEU A 55 19.62 3.29 -4.46
C LEU A 55 20.56 2.79 -3.36
N PRO A 56 20.70 3.52 -2.23
CA PRO A 56 21.42 3.02 -1.06
C PRO A 56 20.88 1.65 -0.63
N LYS A 57 21.79 0.78 -0.19
CA LYS A 57 21.44 -0.60 0.22
C LYS A 57 20.31 -0.63 1.25
N GLN A 58 20.32 0.27 2.23
CA GLN A 58 19.28 0.37 3.24
C GLN A 58 17.90 0.62 2.63
N ILE A 59 17.80 1.49 1.63
CA ILE A 59 16.55 1.76 0.92
C ILE A 59 16.12 0.53 0.13
N VAL A 60 17.05 -0.10 -0.62
CA VAL A 60 16.76 -1.35 -1.37
C VAL A 60 16.26 -2.45 -0.44
N ASP A 61 16.90 -2.65 0.70
CA ASP A 61 16.50 -3.66 1.69
C ASP A 61 15.12 -3.35 2.30
N THR A 62 14.80 -2.08 2.52
CA THR A 62 13.51 -1.63 3.05
C THR A 62 12.40 -1.79 2.01
N LEU A 63 12.64 -1.41 0.77
CA LEU A 63 11.67 -1.59 -0.31
C LEU A 63 11.42 -3.06 -0.63
N ASN A 64 12.44 -3.91 -0.59
CA ASN A 64 12.29 -5.36 -0.79
C ASN A 64 11.52 -6.02 0.36
N PHE A 65 11.70 -5.54 1.58
CA PHE A 65 10.89 -5.96 2.71
C PHE A 65 9.41 -5.61 2.50
N ALA A 66 9.10 -4.36 2.13
CA ALA A 66 7.73 -3.94 1.79
C ALA A 66 7.18 -4.79 0.62
N LEU A 67 7.92 -4.93 -0.48
CA LEU A 67 7.52 -5.72 -1.64
C LEU A 67 7.21 -7.19 -1.30
N THR A 68 7.89 -7.75 -0.30
CA THR A 68 7.59 -9.12 0.17
C THR A 68 6.19 -9.20 0.78
N LEU A 69 5.78 -8.20 1.58
CA LEU A 69 4.44 -8.13 2.18
C LEU A 69 3.38 -7.89 1.11
N GLU A 70 3.57 -6.93 0.22
CA GLU A 70 2.66 -6.66 -0.89
C GLU A 70 2.44 -7.88 -1.79
N HIS A 71 3.48 -8.68 -2.02
CA HIS A 71 3.35 -9.94 -2.75
C HIS A 71 2.45 -10.96 -2.04
N ILE A 72 2.49 -11.00 -0.70
CA ILE A 72 1.62 -11.86 0.10
C ILE A 72 0.18 -11.37 0.00
N GLU A 73 -0.06 -10.07 0.16
CA GLU A 73 -1.38 -9.45 0.13
C GLU A 73 -2.02 -9.56 -1.26
N ASP A 74 -1.31 -9.23 -2.32
CA ASP A 74 -1.77 -9.43 -3.71
C ASP A 74 -2.15 -10.89 -3.98
N ALA A 75 -1.32 -11.85 -3.55
CA ALA A 75 -1.63 -13.26 -3.73
C ALA A 75 -2.85 -13.70 -2.92
N PHE A 76 -3.01 -13.17 -1.70
CA PHE A 76 -4.13 -13.47 -0.81
C PHE A 76 -5.46 -13.01 -1.41
N TYR A 77 -5.57 -11.73 -1.75
CA TYR A 77 -6.81 -11.17 -2.30
C TYR A 77 -7.14 -11.75 -3.68
N ARG A 78 -6.15 -11.92 -4.56
CA ARG A 78 -6.37 -12.57 -5.85
C ARG A 78 -6.92 -13.99 -5.69
N THR A 79 -6.33 -14.80 -4.80
CA THR A 79 -6.83 -16.15 -4.53
C THR A 79 -8.25 -16.13 -3.99
N ALA A 80 -8.57 -15.21 -3.07
CA ALA A 80 -9.91 -15.08 -2.52
C ALA A 80 -10.95 -14.72 -3.58
N LEU A 81 -10.64 -13.79 -4.48
CA LEU A 81 -11.53 -13.38 -5.56
C LEU A 81 -11.76 -14.50 -6.57
N GLU A 82 -10.72 -15.28 -6.91
CA GLU A 82 -10.82 -16.44 -7.79
C GLU A 82 -11.73 -17.54 -7.21
N LYS A 83 -11.79 -17.70 -5.88
CA LYS A 83 -12.60 -18.71 -5.19
C LYS A 83 -14.10 -18.34 -5.11
N ASN A 84 -14.46 -17.08 -5.39
CA ASN A 84 -15.84 -16.60 -5.48
C ASN A 84 -16.73 -16.95 -4.27
N PHE A 85 -16.18 -16.88 -3.05
CA PHE A 85 -16.90 -17.16 -1.80
C PHE A 85 -17.22 -15.89 -0.99
N ILE A 86 -16.69 -14.75 -1.40
CA ILE A 86 -16.92 -13.45 -0.75
C ILE A 86 -18.38 -13.04 -0.98
N PRO A 87 -19.12 -12.64 0.06
CA PRO A 87 -20.49 -12.14 -0.07
C PRO A 87 -20.59 -10.97 -1.06
N LYS A 88 -21.66 -10.93 -1.85
CA LYS A 88 -21.84 -9.96 -2.94
C LYS A 88 -21.72 -8.51 -2.48
N GLU A 89 -22.25 -8.20 -1.30
CA GLU A 89 -22.20 -6.87 -0.68
C GLU A 89 -20.78 -6.40 -0.33
N HIS A 90 -19.82 -7.30 -0.29
CA HIS A 90 -18.43 -7.01 0.04
C HIS A 90 -17.47 -7.20 -1.15
N GLN A 91 -17.93 -7.76 -2.27
CA GLN A 91 -17.09 -8.05 -3.43
C GLN A 91 -16.39 -6.83 -3.99
N GLU A 92 -17.08 -5.68 -4.09
CA GLU A 92 -16.49 -4.44 -4.59
C GLU A 92 -15.30 -3.99 -3.72
N VAL A 93 -15.46 -4.06 -2.39
CA VAL A 93 -14.41 -3.66 -1.45
C VAL A 93 -13.16 -4.50 -1.65
N PHE A 94 -13.30 -5.84 -1.63
CA PHE A 94 -12.14 -6.73 -1.77
C PHE A 94 -11.56 -6.77 -3.18
N THR A 95 -12.37 -6.48 -4.20
CA THR A 95 -11.87 -6.27 -5.56
C THR A 95 -10.97 -5.03 -5.62
N ASN A 96 -11.39 -3.92 -5.01
CA ASN A 96 -10.61 -2.69 -4.97
C ASN A 96 -9.33 -2.86 -4.16
N ILE A 97 -9.39 -3.51 -2.99
CA ILE A 97 -8.19 -3.83 -2.21
C ILE A 97 -7.21 -4.64 -3.08
N GLY A 98 -7.63 -5.75 -3.66
CA GLY A 98 -6.76 -6.59 -4.50
C GLY A 98 -6.16 -5.85 -5.70
N LEU A 99 -6.89 -4.88 -6.28
CA LEU A 99 -6.35 -4.01 -7.33
C LEU A 99 -5.28 -3.04 -6.78
N HIS A 100 -5.44 -2.54 -5.56
CA HIS A 100 -4.46 -1.68 -4.93
C HIS A 100 -3.17 -2.45 -4.63
N GLU A 101 -3.27 -3.66 -4.06
CA GLU A 101 -2.10 -4.51 -3.78
C GLU A 101 -1.32 -4.86 -5.05
N ALA A 102 -2.03 -5.18 -6.14
CA ALA A 102 -1.38 -5.41 -7.43
C ALA A 102 -0.63 -4.16 -7.94
N GLN A 103 -1.13 -2.95 -7.64
CA GLN A 103 -0.47 -1.70 -8.01
C GLN A 103 0.70 -1.37 -7.09
N HIS A 104 0.61 -1.65 -5.80
CA HIS A 104 1.71 -1.53 -4.84
C HIS A 104 2.89 -2.42 -5.26
N VAL A 105 2.62 -3.71 -5.56
CA VAL A 105 3.61 -4.64 -6.11
C VAL A 105 4.26 -4.10 -7.37
N LYS A 106 3.46 -3.62 -8.33
CA LYS A 106 3.97 -3.07 -9.58
C LYS A 106 4.87 -1.85 -9.35
N PHE A 107 4.44 -0.95 -8.47
CA PHE A 107 5.19 0.25 -8.13
C PHE A 107 6.54 -0.08 -7.49
N LEU A 108 6.55 -0.90 -6.43
CA LEU A 108 7.76 -1.27 -5.71
C LEU A 108 8.73 -2.07 -6.59
N SER A 109 8.20 -3.01 -7.40
CA SER A 109 9.00 -3.76 -8.36
C SER A 109 9.63 -2.85 -9.41
N GLY A 110 8.88 -1.85 -9.89
CA GLY A 110 9.39 -0.84 -10.82
C GLY A 110 10.50 0.02 -10.23
N ALA A 111 10.34 0.45 -8.97
CA ALA A 111 11.33 1.24 -8.24
C ALA A 111 12.64 0.45 -7.99
N LEU A 112 12.53 -0.85 -7.72
CA LEU A 112 13.66 -1.74 -7.44
C LEU A 112 14.34 -2.29 -8.71
N GLY A 113 13.61 -2.36 -9.82
CA GLY A 113 14.12 -2.91 -11.08
C GLY A 113 14.69 -4.33 -10.90
N SER A 114 15.95 -4.55 -11.30
CA SER A 114 16.62 -5.84 -11.17
C SER A 114 16.92 -6.25 -9.72
N ALA A 115 16.85 -5.33 -8.75
CA ALA A 115 17.05 -5.63 -7.34
C ALA A 115 15.77 -6.12 -6.65
N ALA A 116 14.61 -6.13 -7.34
CA ALA A 116 13.35 -6.57 -6.77
C ALA A 116 13.37 -8.04 -6.38
N VAL A 117 12.92 -8.35 -5.16
CA VAL A 117 12.73 -9.73 -4.72
C VAL A 117 11.63 -10.40 -5.56
N LYS A 118 11.79 -11.69 -5.80
CA LYS A 118 10.75 -12.49 -6.44
C LYS A 118 9.60 -12.72 -5.48
N ARG A 119 8.39 -12.88 -6.04
CA ARG A 119 7.21 -13.27 -5.27
C ARG A 119 7.50 -14.55 -4.48
N PRO A 120 7.33 -14.55 -3.14
CA PRO A 120 7.47 -15.76 -2.35
C PRO A 120 6.31 -16.72 -2.62
N GLN A 121 6.52 -17.99 -2.36
CA GLN A 121 5.40 -18.94 -2.29
C GLN A 121 4.69 -18.78 -0.96
N ALA A 122 3.35 -18.62 -1.01
CA ALA A 122 2.53 -18.45 0.18
C ALA A 122 1.75 -19.73 0.52
N ASP A 123 1.52 -19.95 1.82
CA ASP A 123 0.57 -20.91 2.36
C ASP A 123 -0.37 -20.19 3.32
N PHE A 124 -1.51 -19.75 2.80
CA PHE A 124 -2.51 -19.03 3.59
C PHE A 124 -3.25 -19.91 4.60
N THR A 125 -3.05 -21.23 4.53
CA THR A 125 -3.57 -22.11 5.57
C THR A 125 -2.68 -22.11 6.83
N ALA A 126 -1.48 -21.54 6.76
CA ALA A 126 -0.47 -21.57 7.82
C ALA A 126 -0.27 -22.98 8.40
N GLY A 127 0.04 -23.94 7.51
CA GLY A 127 0.21 -25.34 7.88
C GLY A 127 -1.08 -26.05 8.31
N GLY A 128 -2.22 -25.57 7.83
CA GLY A 128 -3.55 -26.14 8.12
C GLY A 128 -4.32 -25.45 9.26
N LYS A 129 -3.72 -24.47 9.94
CA LYS A 129 -4.41 -23.71 11.01
C LYS A 129 -5.64 -22.95 10.50
N TYR A 130 -5.59 -22.48 9.25
CA TYR A 130 -6.66 -21.75 8.56
C TYR A 130 -7.08 -22.49 7.29
N SER A 131 -7.36 -23.81 7.42
CA SER A 131 -7.67 -24.68 6.28
C SER A 131 -8.89 -24.23 5.46
N ASP A 132 -9.79 -23.46 6.05
CA ASP A 132 -11.03 -22.94 5.47
C ASP A 132 -10.95 -21.47 5.00
N VAL A 133 -9.75 -20.86 4.98
CA VAL A 133 -9.56 -19.43 4.71
C VAL A 133 -10.19 -18.94 3.40
N PHE A 134 -10.30 -19.79 2.39
CA PHE A 134 -10.91 -19.45 1.10
C PHE A 134 -12.29 -20.11 0.86
N THR A 135 -12.96 -20.52 1.94
CA THR A 135 -14.32 -21.07 1.93
C THR A 135 -15.18 -20.52 3.06
N ASN A 136 -14.56 -19.92 4.07
CA ASN A 136 -15.19 -19.32 5.24
C ASN A 136 -14.86 -17.83 5.30
N PHE A 137 -15.87 -16.98 5.18
CA PHE A 137 -15.67 -15.53 5.11
C PHE A 137 -15.13 -14.93 6.41
N ASP A 138 -15.49 -15.46 7.58
CA ASP A 138 -14.99 -14.97 8.88
C ASP A 138 -13.50 -15.31 9.06
N THR A 139 -13.07 -16.50 8.62
CA THR A 139 -11.64 -16.88 8.61
C THR A 139 -10.86 -16.00 7.64
N PHE A 140 -11.41 -15.74 6.45
CA PHE A 140 -10.82 -14.82 5.49
C PHE A 140 -10.67 -13.40 6.06
N LEU A 141 -11.73 -12.84 6.67
CA LEU A 141 -11.69 -11.53 7.31
C LEU A 141 -10.63 -11.44 8.43
N THR A 142 -10.48 -12.52 9.19
CA THR A 142 -9.47 -12.59 10.26
C THR A 142 -8.06 -12.47 9.70
N LEU A 143 -7.77 -13.16 8.59
CA LEU A 143 -6.47 -13.06 7.94
C LEU A 143 -6.30 -11.77 7.15
N ALA A 144 -7.33 -11.29 6.46
CA ALA A 144 -7.31 -9.99 5.80
C ALA A 144 -6.94 -8.90 6.80
N GLN A 145 -7.62 -8.84 7.96
CA GLN A 145 -7.27 -7.89 9.01
C GLN A 145 -5.83 -8.06 9.49
N THR A 146 -5.37 -9.30 9.64
CA THR A 146 -4.00 -9.57 10.12
C THR A 146 -2.96 -9.01 9.15
N PHE A 147 -3.16 -9.19 7.84
CA PHE A 147 -2.24 -8.69 6.82
C PHE A 147 -2.28 -7.17 6.73
N GLU A 148 -3.45 -6.56 6.62
CA GLU A 148 -3.59 -5.11 6.55
C GLU A 148 -3.02 -4.39 7.78
N ASP A 149 -3.34 -4.87 8.99
CA ASP A 149 -2.78 -4.31 10.22
C ASP A 149 -1.25 -4.46 10.27
N LEU A 150 -0.73 -5.55 9.69
CA LEU A 150 0.70 -5.80 9.60
C LEU A 150 1.36 -4.88 8.59
N GLY A 151 0.75 -4.65 7.43
CA GLY A 151 1.19 -3.70 6.41
C GLY A 151 1.29 -2.29 6.97
N VAL A 152 0.23 -1.80 7.63
CA VAL A 152 0.24 -0.48 8.31
C VAL A 152 1.42 -0.36 9.28
N ALA A 153 1.61 -1.35 10.17
CA ALA A 153 2.66 -1.32 11.17
C ALA A 153 4.07 -1.43 10.56
N ALA A 154 4.21 -2.19 9.46
CA ALA A 154 5.45 -2.37 8.73
C ALA A 154 5.91 -1.08 8.05
N TYR A 155 5.05 -0.44 7.26
CA TYR A 155 5.38 0.84 6.60
C TYR A 155 5.77 1.91 7.62
N LYS A 156 5.03 2.01 8.71
CA LYS A 156 5.31 2.95 9.79
C LYS A 156 6.68 2.66 10.44
N GLY A 157 6.94 1.39 10.76
CA GLY A 157 8.18 0.98 11.43
C GLY A 157 9.43 1.20 10.57
N GLN A 158 9.28 1.20 9.24
CA GLN A 158 10.39 1.37 8.30
C GLN A 158 10.52 2.79 7.74
N ALA A 159 9.61 3.70 8.04
CA ALA A 159 9.63 5.07 7.49
C ALA A 159 10.96 5.80 7.76
N GLY A 160 11.55 5.61 8.94
CA GLY A 160 12.83 6.18 9.30
C GLY A 160 13.99 5.76 8.39
N ASN A 161 13.94 4.56 7.81
CA ASN A 161 14.97 4.04 6.90
C ASN A 161 14.91 4.67 5.50
N LEU A 162 13.88 5.45 5.20
CA LEU A 162 13.64 6.09 3.90
C LEU A 162 13.89 7.60 3.92
N MET A 163 14.27 8.18 5.09
CA MET A 163 14.39 9.64 5.29
C MET A 163 15.42 10.28 4.37
N GLU A 164 16.44 9.55 3.95
CA GLU A 164 17.48 10.06 3.04
C GLU A 164 16.98 10.25 1.60
N ASN A 165 15.80 9.74 1.26
CA ASN A 165 15.18 9.91 -0.05
C ASN A 165 13.70 10.32 0.11
N GLY A 166 13.46 11.63 0.00
CA GLY A 166 12.12 12.22 0.21
C GLY A 166 11.05 11.72 -0.76
N ASP A 167 11.43 11.38 -1.99
CA ASP A 167 10.49 10.89 -3.01
C ASP A 167 10.04 9.47 -2.67
N ILE A 168 10.98 8.60 -2.27
CA ILE A 168 10.67 7.24 -1.82
C ILE A 168 9.88 7.26 -0.52
N LEU A 169 10.27 8.10 0.44
CA LEU A 169 9.49 8.27 1.67
C LEU A 169 8.07 8.73 1.38
N THR A 170 7.90 9.71 0.49
CA THR A 170 6.57 10.19 0.08
C THR A 170 5.74 9.07 -0.53
N ALA A 171 6.31 8.28 -1.43
CA ALA A 171 5.64 7.13 -2.03
C ALA A 171 5.25 6.07 -0.98
N ALA A 172 6.14 5.74 -0.06
CA ALA A 172 5.87 4.82 1.05
C ALA A 172 4.73 5.34 1.95
N LEU A 173 4.69 6.64 2.24
CA LEU A 173 3.59 7.26 3.00
C LEU A 173 2.25 7.25 2.24
N GLN A 174 2.27 7.34 0.91
CA GLN A 174 1.07 7.19 0.09
C GLN A 174 0.50 5.78 0.19
N ILE A 175 1.35 4.74 0.06
CA ILE A 175 0.94 3.35 0.27
C ILE A 175 0.44 3.19 1.71
N HIS A 176 1.22 3.53 2.72
CA HIS A 176 0.84 3.44 4.13
C HIS A 176 -0.55 4.02 4.41
N SER A 177 -0.89 5.16 3.79
CA SER A 177 -2.19 5.79 3.98
C SER A 177 -3.34 4.99 3.34
N VAL A 178 -3.06 4.20 2.30
CA VAL A 178 -4.04 3.29 1.66
C VAL A 178 -4.20 2.05 2.51
N GLU A 179 -3.09 1.44 2.98
CA GLU A 179 -3.10 0.31 3.91
C GLU A 179 -3.95 0.59 5.16
N ALA A 180 -3.82 1.78 5.76
CA ALA A 180 -4.63 2.17 6.90
C ALA A 180 -6.14 2.22 6.58
N ARG A 181 -6.51 2.57 5.33
CA ARG A 181 -7.91 2.53 4.88
C ARG A 181 -8.39 1.11 4.65
N HIS A 182 -7.55 0.24 4.08
CA HIS A 182 -7.83 -1.18 3.93
C HIS A 182 -8.07 -1.83 5.29
N ALA A 183 -7.14 -1.67 6.23
CA ALA A 183 -7.28 -2.15 7.61
C ALA A 183 -8.59 -1.67 8.25
N ALA A 184 -8.91 -0.38 8.11
CA ALA A 184 -10.12 0.22 8.69
C ALA A 184 -11.40 -0.41 8.12
N ILE A 185 -11.50 -0.57 6.78
CA ILE A 185 -12.71 -1.14 6.17
C ILE A 185 -12.84 -2.63 6.45
N VAL A 186 -11.75 -3.40 6.43
CA VAL A 186 -11.74 -4.82 6.77
C VAL A 186 -12.20 -5.04 8.21
N ARG A 187 -11.69 -4.27 9.16
CA ARG A 187 -12.15 -4.27 10.56
C ARG A 187 -13.64 -3.95 10.66
N ARG A 188 -14.14 -2.96 9.92
CA ARG A 188 -15.56 -2.59 9.93
C ARG A 188 -16.46 -3.70 9.39
N ILE A 189 -16.07 -4.36 8.32
CA ILE A 189 -16.79 -5.52 7.77
C ILE A 189 -16.83 -6.65 8.80
N GLY A 190 -15.73 -6.88 9.53
CA GLY A 190 -15.64 -7.84 10.63
C GLY A 190 -16.35 -7.41 11.93
N GLY A 191 -17.14 -6.32 11.93
CA GLY A 191 -17.89 -5.85 13.09
C GLY A 191 -17.03 -5.19 14.18
N LYS A 192 -15.76 -4.86 13.89
CA LYS A 192 -14.81 -4.26 14.84
C LYS A 192 -14.73 -2.75 14.69
N LYS A 193 -14.04 -2.10 15.63
CA LYS A 193 -13.68 -0.69 15.50
C LYS A 193 -12.70 -0.51 14.34
N ALA A 194 -12.85 0.56 13.56
CA ALA A 194 -11.95 0.87 12.45
C ALA A 194 -10.53 1.20 12.92
N TRP A 195 -10.41 1.77 14.11
CA TRP A 195 -9.16 2.13 14.78
C TRP A 195 -9.29 1.88 16.30
N ASP A 196 -8.19 1.57 16.96
CA ASP A 196 -8.18 1.29 18.40
C ASP A 196 -7.81 2.51 19.22
N SER A 197 -6.93 3.38 18.70
CA SER A 197 -6.47 4.59 19.39
C SER A 197 -6.23 5.73 18.41
N ALA A 198 -5.75 6.88 18.93
CA ALA A 198 -5.34 8.03 18.14
C ALA A 198 -3.99 7.83 17.45
N PHE A 199 -3.22 6.84 17.87
CA PHE A 199 -1.90 6.49 17.34
C PHE A 199 -1.83 4.99 17.10
N ASP A 200 -1.27 4.59 15.94
CA ASP A 200 -0.96 3.20 15.67
C ASP A 200 0.49 2.90 16.04
N GLU A 201 0.75 1.72 16.57
CA GLU A 201 2.10 1.31 16.96
C GLU A 201 2.90 0.80 15.73
N PRO A 202 4.15 1.27 15.56
CA PRO A 202 5.04 0.70 14.56
C PRO A 202 5.52 -0.69 14.98
N LYS A 203 5.91 -1.53 14.00
CA LYS A 203 6.60 -2.79 14.26
C LYS A 203 7.98 -2.82 13.64
N THR A 204 8.90 -3.52 14.29
CA THR A 204 10.21 -3.80 13.73
C THR A 204 10.10 -4.73 12.52
N LYS A 205 11.10 -4.73 11.64
CA LYS A 205 11.17 -5.65 10.51
C LYS A 205 11.13 -7.12 10.99
N GLU A 206 11.80 -7.41 12.08
CA GLU A 206 11.89 -8.73 12.70
C GLU A 206 10.53 -9.22 13.19
N ASP A 207 9.77 -8.36 13.87
CA ASP A 207 8.42 -8.68 14.39
C ASP A 207 7.44 -8.92 13.23
N VAL A 208 7.52 -8.11 12.18
CA VAL A 208 6.69 -8.27 10.98
C VAL A 208 7.01 -9.57 10.26
N LEU A 209 8.29 -9.87 10.04
CA LEU A 209 8.71 -11.13 9.41
C LEU A 209 8.33 -12.35 10.24
N ALA A 210 8.43 -12.27 11.57
CA ALA A 210 7.99 -13.34 12.46
C ALA A 210 6.47 -13.58 12.33
N ALA A 211 5.67 -12.52 12.21
CA ALA A 211 4.22 -12.61 12.01
C ALA A 211 3.84 -13.15 10.63
N ALA A 212 4.58 -12.78 9.57
CA ALA A 212 4.35 -13.25 8.21
C ALA A 212 4.87 -14.68 7.94
N LYS A 213 5.87 -15.14 8.72
CA LYS A 213 6.55 -16.42 8.52
C LYS A 213 5.61 -17.63 8.38
N PRO A 214 4.53 -17.78 9.19
CA PRO A 214 3.63 -18.93 9.06
C PRO A 214 2.96 -19.04 7.68
N PHE A 215 2.87 -17.95 6.94
CA PHE A 215 2.24 -17.85 5.62
C PHE A 215 3.22 -17.96 4.46
N LEU A 216 4.51 -18.13 4.73
CA LEU A 216 5.55 -18.33 3.72
C LEU A 216 5.94 -19.81 3.66
N LYS A 217 5.97 -20.37 2.45
CA LYS A 217 6.54 -21.72 2.27
C LYS A 217 8.07 -21.64 2.36
N ALA A 218 8.64 -22.60 3.06
CA ALA A 218 10.09 -22.78 3.12
C ALA A 218 10.68 -23.14 1.74
#